data_c5b66b96f23869f7243c689c86f82434
#
_entry.id   c5b66b96f23869f7243c689c86f82434
#
_cell.length_a   1.000
_cell.length_b   1.000
_cell.length_c   1.000
_cell.angle_alpha   90.00
_cell.angle_beta   90.00
_cell.angle_gamma   90.00
#
_symmetry.space_group_name_H-M   'P 1'
#
loop_
_entity.id
_entity.type
_entity.pdbx_description
1 polymer ?
#
loop_
_entity_poly.entity_id
_entity_poly.type
_entity_poly.pdbx_seq_one_letter_code
_entity_poly.pdbx_strand_id
1 'polypeptide(L)'
;MTAPSDKPRTYNGNLKNLPPALEPLTALPYWVLWRWEKRKGKWTKPPYQPNGQKAKSDDPATWSTYDEVIAVVDQYDGIGFMLPEHATPDLDGCRTLNTGASQPWASQLIDKSKTYVEISPSGKGFKVIGLAAGDNVQKKWPIGDGTSLEAYRRTHRYTTITGNQLPGTPQHLANIDAVVDEVYAEHEGRRSQREGNGAAAAEGASLEGAADLPPMLASLLHIPNLGAGKSRGESRAWARPRSVRYSARCSKTTTSWSPIPATSSASSTPTWR
;
A
#
# COMPACT_ATOMS: atom_id res chain seq x y z
N MET A 1 -23.68 -27.29 -17.66
CA MET A 1 -23.66 -26.09 -16.80
C MET A 1 -22.29 -26.02 -16.16
N THR A 2 -21.45 -25.05 -16.55
CA THR A 2 -20.14 -24.80 -15.91
C THR A 2 -20.43 -24.29 -14.49
N ALA A 3 -19.78 -24.88 -13.48
CA ALA A 3 -19.86 -24.41 -12.11
C ALA A 3 -19.54 -22.89 -12.06
N PRO A 4 -20.25 -22.08 -11.25
CA PRO A 4 -19.95 -20.67 -11.14
C PRO A 4 -18.46 -20.53 -10.76
N SER A 5 -17.75 -19.70 -11.50
CA SER A 5 -16.36 -19.38 -11.24
C SER A 5 -16.25 -18.82 -9.80
N ASP A 6 -15.40 -19.43 -8.96
CA ASP A 6 -15.12 -18.92 -7.61
C ASP A 6 -14.22 -17.67 -7.63
N LYS A 7 -13.96 -17.13 -8.83
CA LYS A 7 -13.19 -15.90 -9.06
C LYS A 7 -13.88 -14.71 -8.39
N PRO A 8 -13.14 -13.91 -7.58
CA PRO A 8 -13.71 -12.74 -6.94
C PRO A 8 -14.23 -11.71 -7.95
N ARG A 9 -15.35 -11.09 -7.62
CA ARG A 9 -15.84 -9.94 -8.36
C ARG A 9 -14.90 -8.75 -8.15
N THR A 10 -14.67 -7.97 -9.21
CA THR A 10 -13.88 -6.75 -9.17
C THR A 10 -14.80 -5.52 -9.23
N TYR A 11 -14.56 -4.57 -8.33
CA TYR A 11 -15.32 -3.32 -8.19
C TYR A 11 -14.51 -2.14 -8.73
N ASN A 12 -14.37 -2.07 -10.05
CA ASN A 12 -13.72 -0.93 -10.72
C ASN A 12 -14.77 0.14 -11.09
N GLY A 13 -14.33 1.39 -11.11
CA GLY A 13 -14.97 2.49 -11.81
C GLY A 13 -14.56 2.50 -13.30
N ASN A 14 -14.52 3.68 -13.91
CA ASN A 14 -14.07 3.83 -15.30
C ASN A 14 -12.55 3.96 -15.36
N LEU A 15 -11.86 2.85 -15.66
CA LEU A 15 -10.39 2.83 -15.74
C LEU A 15 -9.85 3.61 -16.95
N LYS A 16 -10.67 3.84 -17.99
CA LYS A 16 -10.30 4.62 -19.19
C LYS A 16 -10.53 6.12 -19.03
N ASN A 17 -11.16 6.53 -17.93
CA ASN A 17 -11.38 7.92 -17.57
C ASN A 17 -11.32 8.03 -16.03
N LEU A 18 -10.11 8.14 -15.52
CA LEU A 18 -9.85 8.19 -14.07
C LEU A 18 -10.41 9.47 -13.45
N PRO A 19 -10.74 9.45 -12.14
CA PRO A 19 -11.06 10.66 -11.40
C PRO A 19 -9.96 11.73 -11.48
N PRO A 20 -10.31 13.03 -11.46
CA PRO A 20 -9.33 14.13 -11.61
C PRO A 20 -8.14 14.05 -10.66
N ALA A 21 -8.33 13.51 -9.45
CA ALA A 21 -7.24 13.32 -8.50
C ALA A 21 -6.11 12.42 -9.02
N LEU A 22 -6.41 11.46 -9.88
CA LEU A 22 -5.45 10.49 -10.41
C LEU A 22 -4.87 10.92 -11.77
N GLU A 23 -5.42 11.95 -12.40
CA GLU A 23 -4.96 12.44 -13.70
C GLU A 23 -3.45 12.76 -13.72
N PRO A 24 -2.86 13.43 -12.71
CA PRO A 24 -1.41 13.68 -12.69
C PRO A 24 -0.56 12.41 -12.71
N LEU A 25 -1.09 11.29 -12.21
CA LEU A 25 -0.37 10.01 -12.22
C LEU A 25 -0.27 9.40 -13.62
N THR A 26 -1.18 9.76 -14.54
CA THR A 26 -1.18 9.21 -15.91
C THR A 26 0.05 9.63 -16.72
N ALA A 27 0.69 10.75 -16.35
CA ALA A 27 1.94 11.20 -16.95
C ALA A 27 3.18 10.40 -16.52
N LEU A 28 3.06 9.56 -15.48
CA LEU A 28 4.17 8.79 -14.92
C LEU A 28 4.21 7.38 -15.50
N PRO A 29 5.39 6.83 -15.81
CA PRO A 29 5.52 5.47 -16.35
C PRO A 29 5.56 4.41 -15.24
N TYR A 30 4.62 4.47 -14.30
CA TYR A 30 4.59 3.62 -13.10
C TYR A 30 3.39 2.66 -13.09
N TRP A 31 2.80 2.40 -14.24
CA TRP A 31 1.59 1.61 -14.37
C TRP A 31 1.87 0.14 -14.68
N VAL A 32 0.97 -0.70 -14.20
CA VAL A 32 0.92 -2.14 -14.46
C VAL A 32 -0.53 -2.58 -14.61
N LEU A 33 -0.72 -3.75 -15.20
CA LEU A 33 -1.99 -4.48 -15.22
C LEU A 33 -1.99 -5.50 -14.09
N TRP A 34 -3.15 -6.00 -13.72
CA TRP A 34 -3.25 -7.16 -12.84
C TRP A 34 -4.48 -8.01 -13.19
N ARG A 35 -4.42 -9.29 -12.82
CA ARG A 35 -5.57 -10.20 -12.88
C ARG A 35 -5.60 -11.10 -11.67
N TRP A 36 -6.80 -11.61 -11.35
CA TRP A 36 -6.93 -12.59 -10.30
C TRP A 36 -6.25 -13.91 -10.68
N GLU A 37 -5.37 -14.38 -9.82
CA GLU A 37 -4.75 -15.70 -9.92
C GLU A 37 -4.90 -16.46 -8.61
N LYS A 38 -5.26 -17.74 -8.71
CA LYS A 38 -5.31 -18.60 -7.54
C LYS A 38 -3.93 -19.21 -7.29
N ARG A 39 -3.31 -18.89 -6.16
CA ARG A 39 -2.01 -19.41 -5.74
C ARG A 39 -2.14 -20.07 -4.38
N LYS A 40 -1.79 -21.36 -4.27
CA LYS A 40 -1.90 -22.13 -3.03
C LYS A 40 -3.28 -21.99 -2.37
N GLY A 41 -4.35 -22.04 -3.16
CA GLY A 41 -5.73 -21.94 -2.70
C GLY A 41 -6.23 -20.51 -2.40
N LYS A 42 -5.37 -19.48 -2.48
CA LYS A 42 -5.73 -18.08 -2.23
C LYS A 42 -5.72 -17.26 -3.51
N TRP A 43 -6.69 -16.36 -3.65
CA TRP A 43 -6.73 -15.38 -4.73
C TRP A 43 -5.71 -14.26 -4.50
N THR A 44 -4.88 -14.01 -5.52
CA THR A 44 -3.85 -12.96 -5.53
C THR A 44 -4.00 -12.11 -6.78
N LYS A 45 -3.37 -10.93 -6.78
CA LYS A 45 -3.37 -9.98 -7.89
C LYS A 45 -1.93 -9.70 -8.32
N PRO A 46 -1.23 -10.64 -9.01
CA PRO A 46 0.11 -10.38 -9.49
C PRO A 46 0.11 -9.32 -10.59
N PRO A 47 1.16 -8.45 -10.66
CA PRO A 47 1.27 -7.44 -11.69
C PRO A 47 1.72 -8.00 -13.04
N TYR A 48 1.27 -7.38 -14.12
CA TYR A 48 1.57 -7.73 -15.51
C TYR A 48 1.95 -6.52 -16.33
N GLN A 49 2.75 -6.76 -17.35
CA GLN A 49 3.03 -5.85 -18.45
C GLN A 49 1.95 -5.96 -19.54
N PRO A 50 1.78 -4.97 -20.43
CA PRO A 50 0.84 -5.05 -21.55
C PRO A 50 1.09 -6.22 -22.52
N ASN A 51 2.32 -6.69 -22.63
CA ASN A 51 2.70 -7.86 -23.45
C ASN A 51 2.35 -9.22 -22.83
N GLY A 52 1.69 -9.24 -21.67
CA GLY A 52 1.28 -10.46 -20.97
C GLY A 52 2.34 -11.08 -20.04
N GLN A 53 3.54 -10.52 -19.99
CA GLN A 53 4.57 -10.98 -19.07
C GLN A 53 4.31 -10.44 -17.64
N LYS A 54 4.88 -11.11 -16.63
CA LYS A 54 4.83 -10.59 -15.27
C LYS A 54 5.64 -9.30 -15.17
N ALA A 55 5.07 -8.30 -14.51
CA ALA A 55 5.83 -7.15 -14.05
C ALA A 55 6.46 -7.45 -12.68
N LYS A 56 7.52 -6.73 -12.36
CA LYS A 56 8.22 -6.79 -11.07
C LYS A 56 8.15 -5.43 -10.39
N SER A 57 7.84 -5.42 -9.11
CA SER A 57 7.70 -4.17 -8.36
C SER A 57 9.04 -3.49 -8.03
N ASP A 58 10.14 -4.19 -8.20
CA ASP A 58 11.52 -3.73 -7.97
C ASP A 58 12.32 -3.51 -9.28
N ASP A 59 11.66 -3.65 -10.43
CA ASP A 59 12.29 -3.50 -11.75
C ASP A 59 11.50 -2.53 -12.63
N PRO A 60 11.86 -1.24 -12.66
CA PRO A 60 11.19 -0.21 -13.46
C PRO A 60 11.10 -0.49 -14.96
N ALA A 61 12.01 -1.32 -15.51
CA ALA A 61 11.95 -1.71 -16.92
C ALA A 61 10.73 -2.57 -17.27
N THR A 62 10.02 -3.08 -16.26
CA THR A 62 8.79 -3.88 -16.40
C THR A 62 7.52 -3.06 -16.17
N TRP A 63 7.64 -1.77 -15.90
CA TRP A 63 6.50 -0.87 -15.74
C TRP A 63 6.13 -0.25 -17.07
N SER A 64 4.97 0.37 -17.16
CA SER A 64 4.41 0.89 -18.41
C SER A 64 3.84 2.28 -18.22
N THR A 65 3.55 2.95 -19.31
CA THR A 65 2.74 4.18 -19.30
C THR A 65 1.26 3.85 -19.08
N TYR A 66 0.49 4.86 -18.70
CA TYR A 66 -0.97 4.71 -18.56
C TYR A 66 -1.63 4.31 -19.88
N ASP A 67 -1.25 4.94 -20.98
CA ASP A 67 -1.82 4.65 -22.32
C ASP A 67 -1.58 3.20 -22.76
N GLU A 68 -0.38 2.65 -22.50
CA GLU A 68 -0.07 1.27 -22.81
C GLU A 68 -0.93 0.27 -22.02
N VAL A 69 -1.15 0.50 -20.71
CA VAL A 69 -1.99 -0.40 -19.92
C VAL A 69 -3.47 -0.26 -20.30
N ILE A 70 -3.95 0.95 -20.59
CA ILE A 70 -5.35 1.18 -20.98
C ILE A 70 -5.69 0.57 -22.35
N ALA A 71 -4.74 0.55 -23.28
CA ALA A 71 -4.94 -0.07 -24.59
C ALA A 71 -5.34 -1.55 -24.51
N VAL A 72 -4.96 -2.24 -23.45
CA VAL A 72 -5.21 -3.69 -23.29
C VAL A 72 -5.96 -4.05 -22.00
N VAL A 73 -6.46 -3.06 -21.24
CA VAL A 73 -7.07 -3.25 -19.92
C VAL A 73 -8.25 -4.23 -19.92
N ASP A 74 -8.99 -4.30 -21.01
CA ASP A 74 -10.16 -5.19 -21.15
C ASP A 74 -9.79 -6.70 -21.07
N GLN A 75 -8.52 -7.04 -21.21
CA GLN A 75 -7.99 -8.41 -21.07
C GLN A 75 -7.58 -8.76 -19.63
N TYR A 76 -7.71 -7.80 -18.70
CA TYR A 76 -7.25 -7.90 -17.31
C TYR A 76 -8.38 -7.56 -16.32
N ASP A 77 -8.13 -7.80 -15.04
CA ASP A 77 -9.09 -7.46 -13.98
C ASP A 77 -8.93 -6.03 -13.48
N GLY A 78 -7.85 -5.34 -13.86
CA GLY A 78 -7.63 -3.94 -13.52
C GLY A 78 -6.20 -3.47 -13.74
N ILE A 79 -5.97 -2.24 -13.31
CA ILE A 79 -4.67 -1.56 -13.37
C ILE A 79 -4.12 -1.34 -11.97
N GLY A 80 -2.84 -1.07 -11.89
CA GLY A 80 -2.16 -0.72 -10.65
C GLY A 80 -1.05 0.28 -10.89
N PHE A 81 -0.62 0.91 -9.82
CA PHE A 81 0.38 1.97 -9.83
C PHE A 81 1.51 1.66 -8.85
N MET A 82 2.75 1.77 -9.28
CA MET A 82 3.93 1.58 -8.44
C MET A 82 4.14 2.76 -7.50
N LEU A 83 4.75 2.53 -6.34
CA LEU A 83 4.83 3.51 -5.25
C LEU A 83 6.25 4.03 -4.97
N PRO A 84 7.07 4.41 -5.98
CA PRO A 84 8.43 4.91 -5.69
C PRO A 84 8.42 6.25 -4.95
N GLU A 85 7.40 7.10 -5.18
CA GLU A 85 7.29 8.47 -4.64
C GLU A 85 5.91 8.75 -4.03
N HIS A 86 5.13 7.71 -3.76
CA HIS A 86 3.76 7.83 -3.28
C HIS A 86 3.55 7.00 -2.02
N ALA A 87 2.45 7.26 -1.33
CA ALA A 87 2.01 6.46 -0.21
C ALA A 87 0.57 5.96 -0.40
N THR A 88 0.34 4.77 0.12
CA THR A 88 -0.99 4.16 0.15
C THR A 88 -1.20 3.41 1.45
N PRO A 89 -1.92 3.96 2.42
CA PRO A 89 -2.63 3.17 3.41
C PRO A 89 -3.71 2.32 2.73
N ASP A 90 -3.64 1.00 2.92
CA ASP A 90 -4.60 0.00 2.40
C ASP A 90 -5.41 -0.55 3.57
N LEU A 91 -6.72 -0.29 3.56
CA LEU A 91 -7.65 -0.60 4.65
C LEU A 91 -8.48 -1.82 4.23
N ASP A 92 -8.07 -3.00 4.65
CA ASP A 92 -8.68 -4.26 4.25
C ASP A 92 -9.79 -4.71 5.20
N GLY A 93 -10.88 -5.24 4.61
CA GLY A 93 -11.99 -5.89 5.34
C GLY A 93 -12.90 -4.94 6.12
N CYS A 94 -12.66 -3.64 6.09
CA CYS A 94 -13.34 -2.64 6.92
C CYS A 94 -14.63 -2.06 6.32
N ARG A 95 -15.04 -2.52 5.11
CA ARG A 95 -16.25 -2.04 4.41
C ARG A 95 -17.24 -3.16 4.19
N THR A 96 -18.51 -2.93 4.54
CA THR A 96 -19.62 -3.87 4.29
C THR A 96 -20.11 -3.72 2.86
N LEU A 97 -20.13 -4.82 2.09
CA LEU A 97 -20.51 -4.79 0.67
C LEU A 97 -21.94 -4.26 0.42
N ASN A 98 -22.91 -4.71 1.21
CA ASN A 98 -24.31 -4.43 0.94
C ASN A 98 -24.72 -2.99 1.31
N THR A 99 -24.16 -2.44 2.38
CA THR A 99 -24.51 -1.11 2.90
C THR A 99 -23.50 -0.03 2.55
N GLY A 100 -22.27 -0.42 2.21
CA GLY A 100 -21.15 0.51 2.04
C GLY A 100 -20.62 1.07 3.36
N ALA A 101 -21.18 0.66 4.50
CA ALA A 101 -20.73 1.12 5.81
C ALA A 101 -19.27 0.72 6.08
N SER A 102 -18.51 1.66 6.63
CA SER A 102 -17.12 1.45 7.04
C SER A 102 -17.02 1.31 8.56
N GLN A 103 -15.97 0.62 9.02
CA GLN A 103 -15.64 0.58 10.44
C GLN A 103 -15.14 1.93 10.94
N PRO A 104 -15.37 2.31 12.21
CA PRO A 104 -15.04 3.64 12.74
C PRO A 104 -13.57 4.02 12.57
N TRP A 105 -12.63 3.09 12.80
CA TRP A 105 -11.21 3.34 12.63
C TRP A 105 -10.83 3.69 11.17
N ALA A 106 -11.47 3.04 10.20
CA ALA A 106 -11.24 3.30 8.80
C ALA A 106 -11.80 4.68 8.39
N SER A 107 -13.00 5.04 8.87
CA SER A 107 -13.58 6.37 8.64
C SER A 107 -12.70 7.47 9.21
N GLN A 108 -12.19 7.31 10.44
CA GLN A 108 -11.29 8.28 11.08
C GLN A 108 -10.01 8.49 10.26
N LEU A 109 -9.40 7.41 9.76
CA LEU A 109 -8.18 7.50 8.95
C LEU A 109 -8.47 8.18 7.61
N ILE A 110 -9.58 7.85 6.95
CA ILE A 110 -10.04 8.48 5.71
C ILE A 110 -10.24 9.97 5.92
N ASP A 111 -10.97 10.37 6.95
CA ASP A 111 -11.25 11.78 7.27
C ASP A 111 -9.97 12.58 7.57
N LYS A 112 -9.01 11.94 8.27
CA LYS A 112 -7.73 12.54 8.59
C LYS A 112 -6.84 12.72 7.37
N SER A 113 -6.88 11.81 6.41
CA SER A 113 -5.96 11.79 5.28
C SER A 113 -6.12 12.98 4.31
N LYS A 114 -7.30 13.59 4.22
CA LYS A 114 -7.61 14.76 3.37
C LYS A 114 -7.09 14.64 1.93
N THR A 115 -7.08 13.45 1.38
CA THR A 115 -6.61 13.11 0.04
C THR A 115 -7.63 12.23 -0.67
N TYR A 116 -7.35 11.84 -1.91
CA TYR A 116 -8.16 10.90 -2.67
C TYR A 116 -8.22 9.53 -2.00
N VAL A 117 -9.42 8.98 -1.96
CA VAL A 117 -9.68 7.61 -1.47
C VAL A 117 -10.57 6.88 -2.44
N GLU A 118 -10.29 5.62 -2.69
CA GLU A 118 -11.11 4.76 -3.52
C GLU A 118 -11.52 3.46 -2.81
N ILE A 119 -12.60 2.87 -3.31
CA ILE A 119 -13.05 1.54 -2.88
C ILE A 119 -12.10 0.51 -3.49
N SER A 120 -11.60 -0.42 -2.68
CA SER A 120 -10.69 -1.48 -3.11
C SER A 120 -11.33 -2.43 -4.14
N PRO A 121 -10.55 -3.17 -4.95
CA PRO A 121 -11.08 -4.10 -5.95
C PRO A 121 -12.05 -5.15 -5.41
N SER A 122 -11.88 -5.56 -4.16
CA SER A 122 -12.80 -6.51 -3.50
C SER A 122 -14.12 -5.90 -3.06
N GLY A 123 -14.22 -4.56 -3.06
CA GLY A 123 -15.35 -3.83 -2.50
C GLY A 123 -15.41 -3.81 -0.97
N LYS A 124 -14.51 -4.53 -0.28
CA LYS A 124 -14.55 -4.74 1.18
C LYS A 124 -13.61 -3.82 1.96
N GLY A 125 -12.96 -2.88 1.31
CA GLY A 125 -12.00 -1.98 1.95
C GLY A 125 -11.79 -0.73 1.12
N PHE A 126 -10.78 0.05 1.52
CA PHE A 126 -10.44 1.32 0.88
C PHE A 126 -8.95 1.44 0.63
N LYS A 127 -8.59 2.27 -0.34
CA LYS A 127 -7.21 2.68 -0.59
C LYS A 127 -7.14 4.20 -0.49
N VAL A 128 -6.32 4.67 0.42
CA VAL A 128 -5.97 6.08 0.54
C VAL A 128 -4.74 6.31 -0.33
N ILE A 129 -4.80 7.23 -1.29
CA ILE A 129 -3.69 7.48 -2.21
C ILE A 129 -3.23 8.93 -2.02
N GLY A 130 -1.92 9.12 -1.82
CA GLY A 130 -1.36 10.44 -1.62
C GLY A 130 0.10 10.54 -2.05
N LEU A 131 0.59 11.78 -2.09
CA LEU A 131 1.99 12.11 -2.31
C LEU A 131 2.79 11.81 -1.04
N ALA A 132 4.07 11.46 -1.20
CA ALA A 132 4.95 11.19 -0.09
C ALA A 132 6.41 11.54 -0.40
N ALA A 133 7.10 12.07 0.61
CA ALA A 133 8.53 12.40 0.59
C ALA A 133 9.30 11.76 1.77
N GLY A 134 8.59 11.33 2.82
CA GLY A 134 9.16 10.73 4.03
C GLY A 134 9.84 9.38 3.79
N ASP A 135 10.36 8.81 4.87
CA ASP A 135 11.09 7.53 4.83
C ASP A 135 10.24 6.38 4.34
N ASN A 136 10.90 5.34 3.82
CA ASN A 136 10.25 4.12 3.39
C ASN A 136 9.48 3.46 4.53
N VAL A 137 8.21 3.14 4.29
CA VAL A 137 7.36 2.35 5.20
C VAL A 137 6.73 1.21 4.44
N GLN A 138 6.86 0.00 4.97
CA GLN A 138 6.17 -1.19 4.46
C GLN A 138 5.76 -2.06 5.64
N LYS A 139 4.53 -1.87 6.11
CA LYS A 139 4.00 -2.55 7.31
C LYS A 139 2.57 -3.01 7.10
N LYS A 140 2.22 -4.06 7.82
CA LYS A 140 0.85 -4.59 7.90
C LYS A 140 0.54 -4.91 9.36
N TRP A 141 -0.61 -4.41 9.83
CA TRP A 141 -1.11 -4.68 11.18
C TRP A 141 -2.51 -5.28 11.13
N PRO A 142 -2.76 -6.37 11.84
CA PRO A 142 -4.12 -6.84 12.09
C PRO A 142 -4.80 -5.85 13.05
N ILE A 143 -6.00 -5.40 12.70
CA ILE A 143 -6.78 -4.47 13.54
C ILE A 143 -7.79 -5.24 14.41
N GLY A 144 -8.27 -6.37 13.93
CA GLY A 144 -9.28 -7.22 14.57
C GLY A 144 -10.39 -7.61 13.59
N ASP A 145 -11.19 -8.59 13.97
CA ASP A 145 -12.39 -9.02 13.22
C ASP A 145 -12.13 -9.30 11.72
N GLY A 146 -10.95 -9.83 11.40
CA GLY A 146 -10.56 -10.11 10.01
C GLY A 146 -10.18 -8.88 9.19
N THR A 147 -10.02 -7.71 9.84
CA THR A 147 -9.57 -6.49 9.20
C THR A 147 -8.07 -6.27 9.37
N SER A 148 -7.46 -5.55 8.44
CA SER A 148 -6.06 -5.14 8.53
C SER A 148 -5.83 -3.76 7.94
N LEU A 149 -4.80 -3.09 8.46
CA LEU A 149 -4.25 -1.86 7.92
C LEU A 149 -2.86 -2.16 7.39
N GLU A 150 -2.61 -1.81 6.14
CA GLU A 150 -1.29 -1.85 5.53
C GLU A 150 -0.84 -0.42 5.23
N ALA A 151 0.39 -0.06 5.58
CA ALA A 151 0.98 1.22 5.22
C ALA A 151 2.15 1.01 4.28
N TYR A 152 2.06 1.61 3.11
CA TYR A 152 3.09 1.60 2.09
C TYR A 152 3.45 3.04 1.74
N ARG A 153 4.72 3.40 1.87
CA ARG A 153 5.26 4.70 1.48
C ARG A 153 6.62 4.50 0.83
N ARG A 154 6.77 4.95 -0.43
CA ARG A 154 8.01 4.88 -1.21
C ARG A 154 8.63 3.48 -1.22
N THR A 155 7.82 2.49 -1.61
CA THR A 155 8.18 1.08 -1.53
C THR A 155 8.29 0.44 -2.91
N HIS A 156 8.97 -0.71 -2.97
CA HIS A 156 8.89 -1.63 -4.11
C HIS A 156 7.59 -2.45 -4.05
N ARG A 157 6.46 -1.74 -4.04
CA ARG A 157 5.12 -2.31 -4.09
C ARG A 157 4.29 -1.59 -5.14
N TYR A 158 3.27 -2.24 -5.63
CA TYR A 158 2.23 -1.59 -6.39
C TYR A 158 0.92 -1.59 -5.59
N THR A 159 0.14 -0.56 -5.78
CA THR A 159 -1.25 -0.51 -5.33
C THR A 159 -2.17 -0.73 -6.52
N THR A 160 -3.29 -1.44 -6.33
CA THR A 160 -4.33 -1.51 -7.36
C THR A 160 -5.03 -0.17 -7.43
N ILE A 161 -5.33 0.29 -8.64
CA ILE A 161 -6.16 1.48 -8.89
C ILE A 161 -7.49 1.01 -9.45
N THR A 162 -8.58 1.44 -8.82
CA THR A 162 -9.94 1.10 -9.25
C THR A 162 -10.64 2.24 -9.97
N GLY A 163 -10.21 3.48 -9.73
CA GLY A 163 -10.92 4.67 -10.18
C GLY A 163 -12.33 4.80 -9.57
N ASN A 164 -12.68 3.96 -8.60
CA ASN A 164 -13.97 3.97 -7.91
C ASN A 164 -13.86 4.85 -6.65
N GLN A 165 -13.82 6.18 -6.86
CA GLN A 165 -13.66 7.15 -5.79
C GLN A 165 -14.73 7.00 -4.72
N LEU A 166 -14.33 7.06 -3.45
CA LEU A 166 -15.26 7.16 -2.33
C LEU A 166 -15.92 8.54 -2.33
N PRO A 167 -17.25 8.62 -2.42
CA PRO A 167 -17.96 9.90 -2.42
C PRO A 167 -17.61 10.76 -1.20
N GLY A 168 -17.45 12.06 -1.43
CA GLY A 168 -17.11 13.04 -0.38
C GLY A 168 -15.61 13.16 -0.07
N THR A 169 -14.73 12.37 -0.70
CA THR A 169 -13.28 12.53 -0.56
C THR A 169 -12.73 13.52 -1.58
N PRO A 170 -11.56 14.16 -1.30
CA PRO A 170 -10.95 15.16 -2.17
C PRO A 170 -10.68 14.64 -3.58
N GLN A 171 -10.76 15.54 -4.57
CA GLN A 171 -10.41 15.29 -5.97
C GLN A 171 -8.97 15.71 -6.30
N HIS A 172 -8.07 15.55 -5.35
CA HIS A 172 -6.63 15.81 -5.50
C HIS A 172 -5.83 14.87 -4.59
N LEU A 173 -4.55 14.70 -4.89
CA LEU A 173 -3.60 14.00 -4.03
C LEU A 173 -2.94 15.02 -3.10
N ALA A 174 -3.08 14.82 -1.79
CA ALA A 174 -2.36 15.56 -0.77
C ALA A 174 -1.10 14.80 -0.34
N ASN A 175 -0.14 15.49 0.28
CA ASN A 175 0.94 14.83 1.01
C ASN A 175 0.36 14.21 2.29
N ILE A 176 0.59 12.92 2.47
CA ILE A 176 0.07 12.13 3.60
C ILE A 176 1.17 11.55 4.51
N ASP A 177 2.38 12.12 4.45
CA ASP A 177 3.49 11.65 5.29
C ASP A 177 3.13 11.66 6.76
N ALA A 178 2.52 12.74 7.27
CA ALA A 178 2.11 12.84 8.67
C ALA A 178 1.09 11.75 9.08
N VAL A 179 0.18 11.39 8.18
CA VAL A 179 -0.81 10.31 8.41
C VAL A 179 -0.11 8.97 8.49
N VAL A 180 0.83 8.70 7.58
CA VAL A 180 1.60 7.44 7.59
C VAL A 180 2.47 7.34 8.83
N ASP A 181 3.14 8.43 9.24
CA ASP A 181 3.98 8.46 10.44
C ASP A 181 3.18 8.23 11.72
N GLU A 182 2.00 8.84 11.82
CA GLU A 182 1.10 8.65 12.97
C GLU A 182 0.61 7.19 13.05
N VAL A 183 0.12 6.64 11.93
CA VAL A 183 -0.29 5.24 11.84
C VAL A 183 0.85 4.31 12.26
N TYR A 184 2.06 4.58 11.77
CA TYR A 184 3.24 3.79 12.10
C TYR A 184 3.56 3.85 13.59
N ALA A 185 3.61 5.06 14.17
CA ALA A 185 3.91 5.27 15.58
C ALA A 185 2.86 4.61 16.50
N GLU A 186 1.58 4.73 16.18
CA GLU A 186 0.49 4.14 16.94
C GLU A 186 0.60 2.60 16.98
N HIS A 187 0.82 1.97 15.86
CA HIS A 187 0.79 0.50 15.77
C HIS A 187 2.11 -0.16 16.22
N GLU A 188 3.26 0.44 15.95
CA GLU A 188 4.54 -0.06 16.48
C GLU A 188 4.67 0.20 17.99
N GLY A 189 4.18 1.34 18.49
CA GLY A 189 4.13 1.62 19.93
C GLY A 189 3.28 0.61 20.70
N ARG A 190 2.10 0.26 20.20
CA ARG A 190 1.24 -0.79 20.77
C ARG A 190 1.90 -2.18 20.73
N ARG A 191 2.66 -2.48 19.69
CA ARG A 191 3.39 -3.73 19.56
C ARG A 191 4.49 -3.84 20.61
N SER A 192 5.30 -2.82 20.77
CA SER A 192 6.37 -2.76 21.80
C SER A 192 5.82 -2.92 23.21
N GLN A 193 4.68 -2.29 23.51
CA GLN A 193 4.03 -2.44 24.82
C GLN A 193 3.53 -3.87 25.07
N ARG A 194 2.98 -4.55 24.05
CA ARG A 194 2.53 -5.95 24.17
C ARG A 194 3.69 -6.90 24.35
N GLU A 195 4.79 -6.69 23.66
CA GLU A 195 6.01 -7.50 23.77
C GLU A 195 6.67 -7.28 25.15
N GLY A 196 6.72 -6.03 25.65
CA GLY A 196 7.22 -5.72 26.99
C GLY A 196 6.38 -6.32 28.12
N ASN A 197 5.05 -6.24 28.03
CA ASN A 197 4.15 -6.84 29.01
C ASN A 197 4.17 -8.38 28.96
N GLY A 198 4.36 -8.96 27.76
CA GLY A 198 4.51 -10.41 27.59
C GLY A 198 5.81 -10.94 28.25
N ALA A 199 6.92 -10.20 28.12
CA ALA A 199 8.18 -10.52 28.76
C ALA A 199 8.08 -10.38 30.29
N ALA A 200 7.48 -9.31 30.80
CA ALA A 200 7.25 -9.12 32.23
C ALA A 200 6.34 -10.20 32.84
N ALA A 201 5.30 -10.65 32.09
CA ALA A 201 4.45 -11.76 32.51
C ALA A 201 5.18 -13.12 32.53
N ALA A 202 6.15 -13.30 31.64
CA ALA A 202 6.99 -14.52 31.60
C ALA A 202 8.05 -14.52 32.74
N GLU A 203 8.60 -13.37 33.10
CA GLU A 203 9.51 -13.22 34.24
C GLU A 203 8.80 -13.28 35.60
N GLY A 204 7.53 -12.82 35.67
CA GLY A 204 6.69 -12.89 36.87
C GLY A 204 6.13 -14.28 37.17
N ALA A 205 6.23 -15.23 36.22
CA ALA A 205 5.92 -16.64 36.46
C ALA A 205 7.12 -17.41 37.04
N SER A 206 7.91 -16.80 37.89
CA SER A 206 8.86 -17.48 38.74
C SER A 206 8.06 -18.37 39.71
N LEU A 207 8.35 -19.66 39.68
CA LEU A 207 7.77 -20.71 40.51
C LEU A 207 8.08 -20.46 42.02
N GLU A 208 7.54 -19.44 42.64
CA GLU A 208 7.36 -19.39 44.09
C GLU A 208 6.10 -20.19 44.41
N GLY A 209 6.27 -21.45 44.70
CA GLY A 209 5.17 -22.36 45.04
C GLY A 209 5.49 -23.84 44.77
N ALA A 210 6.71 -24.17 44.34
CA ALA A 210 7.12 -25.56 44.11
C ALA A 210 7.37 -26.38 45.37
N ALA A 211 7.14 -25.80 46.57
CA ALA A 211 7.39 -26.50 47.84
C ALA A 211 6.24 -27.38 48.30
N ASP A 212 5.05 -27.33 47.69
CA ASP A 212 3.85 -28.06 48.17
C ASP A 212 3.26 -29.05 47.11
N LEU A 213 4.07 -29.47 46.11
CA LEU A 213 3.61 -30.52 45.18
C LEU A 213 3.82 -31.93 45.77
N PRO A 214 2.82 -32.83 45.66
CA PRO A 214 2.97 -34.21 46.11
C PRO A 214 4.13 -34.91 45.37
N PRO A 215 4.87 -35.81 45.99
CA PRO A 215 6.06 -36.48 45.41
C PRO A 215 5.83 -37.19 44.06
N MET A 216 4.59 -37.47 43.74
CA MET A 216 4.19 -38.14 42.49
C MET A 216 4.31 -37.23 41.24
N LEU A 217 4.34 -35.94 41.39
CA LEU A 217 4.42 -34.99 40.23
C LEU A 217 5.84 -34.45 40.02
N ALA A 218 6.74 -34.59 40.98
CA ALA A 218 8.13 -34.13 40.87
C ALA A 218 8.94 -34.90 39.80
N SER A 219 8.54 -36.12 39.47
CA SER A 219 9.21 -36.94 38.43
C SER A 219 8.90 -36.53 37.00
N LEU A 220 7.86 -35.70 36.76
CA LEU A 220 7.50 -35.19 35.45
C LEU A 220 8.31 -33.95 35.02
N LEU A 221 9.06 -33.37 35.91
CA LEU A 221 9.94 -32.22 35.63
C LEU A 221 11.33 -32.59 35.14
N HIS A 222 11.66 -33.88 35.05
CA HIS A 222 12.92 -34.41 34.51
C HIS A 222 12.73 -35.01 33.15
N ILE A 223 12.26 -34.23 32.17
CA ILE A 223 12.40 -34.58 30.76
C ILE A 223 13.76 -33.99 30.31
N PRO A 224 14.75 -34.86 29.94
CA PRO A 224 15.99 -34.34 29.39
C PRO A 224 15.69 -33.57 28.13
N ASN A 225 16.22 -32.38 28.02
CA ASN A 225 16.10 -31.49 26.87
C ASN A 225 16.70 -32.20 25.63
N LEU A 226 15.88 -32.81 24.82
CA LEU A 226 16.30 -33.48 23.60
C LEU A 226 16.61 -32.42 22.53
N GLY A 227 17.92 -32.14 22.40
CA GLY A 227 18.47 -31.70 21.14
C GLY A 227 18.36 -30.19 20.84
N ALA A 228 19.22 -29.39 21.45
CA ALA A 228 19.66 -28.18 20.83
C ALA A 228 20.47 -28.52 19.57
N GLY A 229 19.81 -28.53 18.42
CA GLY A 229 20.44 -28.65 17.11
C GLY A 229 21.41 -27.49 16.91
N LYS A 230 22.67 -27.81 16.72
CA LYS A 230 23.72 -26.84 16.37
C LYS A 230 23.36 -26.20 15.03
N SER A 231 22.86 -24.99 15.03
CA SER A 231 22.82 -24.13 13.85
C SER A 231 24.23 -23.60 13.60
N ARG A 232 24.92 -24.15 12.59
CA ARG A 232 26.10 -23.51 12.01
C ARG A 232 25.65 -22.27 11.26
N GLY A 233 25.68 -21.11 11.91
CA GLY A 233 25.55 -19.81 11.28
C GLY A 233 26.90 -19.36 10.75
N GLU A 234 27.15 -19.57 9.47
CA GLU A 234 28.18 -18.82 8.77
C GLU A 234 27.59 -17.45 8.43
N SER A 235 27.96 -16.45 9.21
CA SER A 235 27.74 -15.04 8.91
C SER A 235 28.67 -14.63 7.75
N ARG A 236 28.13 -14.65 6.51
CA ARG A 236 28.75 -13.94 5.40
C ARG A 236 28.49 -12.44 5.57
N ALA A 237 29.53 -11.72 5.93
CA ALA A 237 29.55 -10.28 5.92
C ALA A 237 29.32 -9.78 4.48
N TRP A 238 28.20 -9.09 4.25
CA TRP A 238 27.93 -8.36 3.01
C TRP A 238 28.72 -7.07 3.02
N ALA A 239 29.71 -7.00 2.13
CA ALA A 239 30.45 -5.78 1.87
C ALA A 239 29.49 -4.70 1.35
N ARG A 240 29.51 -3.53 1.97
CA ARG A 240 28.79 -2.33 1.52
C ARG A 240 29.30 -1.94 0.13
N PRO A 241 28.41 -1.71 -0.86
CA PRO A 241 28.85 -1.10 -2.12
C PRO A 241 29.29 0.34 -1.87
N ARG A 242 30.43 0.70 -2.48
CA ARG A 242 31.01 2.05 -2.43
C ARG A 242 30.03 3.07 -2.98
N SER A 243 29.87 4.18 -2.27
CA SER A 243 29.12 5.35 -2.70
C SER A 243 29.70 5.90 -4.00
N VAL A 244 28.96 5.83 -5.09
CA VAL A 244 29.26 6.54 -6.33
C VAL A 244 28.85 8.00 -6.10
N ARG A 245 29.85 8.89 -5.99
CA ARG A 245 29.61 10.33 -5.99
C ARG A 245 29.26 10.77 -7.41
N TYR A 246 28.03 11.13 -7.64
CA TYR A 246 27.65 11.88 -8.82
C TYR A 246 28.07 13.34 -8.64
N SER A 247 29.09 13.76 -9.39
CA SER A 247 29.41 15.16 -9.54
C SER A 247 28.45 15.79 -10.52
N ALA A 248 27.50 16.59 -10.02
CA ALA A 248 26.66 17.41 -10.86
C ALA A 248 27.51 18.54 -11.47
N ARG A 249 27.79 18.45 -12.77
CA ARG A 249 28.23 19.62 -13.56
C ARG A 249 26.97 20.44 -13.87
N CYS A 250 26.84 21.53 -13.15
CA CYS A 250 25.85 22.57 -13.45
C CYS A 250 26.37 23.38 -14.65
N SER A 251 25.86 23.14 -15.85
CA SER A 251 26.01 24.05 -16.98
C SER A 251 24.88 25.09 -16.91
N LYS A 252 25.27 26.33 -16.56
CA LYS A 252 24.37 27.48 -16.62
C LYS A 252 24.15 27.86 -18.08
N THR A 253 22.98 27.57 -18.62
CA THR A 253 22.45 28.21 -19.83
C THR A 253 21.44 29.25 -19.40
N THR A 254 21.87 30.50 -19.48
CA THR A 254 21.01 31.68 -19.35
C THR A 254 20.19 31.82 -20.64
N THR A 255 18.91 31.52 -20.60
CA THR A 255 17.96 31.91 -21.63
C THR A 255 17.20 33.15 -21.15
N SER A 256 17.43 34.26 -21.83
CA SER A 256 16.73 35.54 -21.64
C SER A 256 15.29 35.39 -22.14
N TRP A 257 14.33 35.65 -21.28
CA TRP A 257 12.93 35.81 -21.65
C TRP A 257 12.63 37.29 -21.95
N SER A 258 12.20 37.54 -23.17
CA SER A 258 11.60 38.84 -23.55
C SER A 258 10.08 38.76 -23.34
N PRO A 259 9.42 39.82 -22.80
CA PRO A 259 7.98 39.81 -22.59
C PRO A 259 7.22 40.03 -23.89
N ILE A 260 6.16 39.24 -24.11
CA ILE A 260 5.20 39.40 -25.22
C ILE A 260 4.24 40.56 -24.86
N PRO A 261 3.92 41.49 -25.78
CA PRO A 261 3.00 42.58 -25.54
C PRO A 261 1.55 42.11 -25.50
N ALA A 262 0.79 42.66 -24.53
CA ALA A 262 -0.66 42.45 -24.38
C ALA A 262 -1.44 43.00 -25.57
N THR A 263 -2.22 42.18 -26.25
CA THR A 263 -3.22 42.59 -27.21
C THR A 263 -4.56 42.84 -26.49
N SER A 264 -5.05 44.06 -26.55
CA SER A 264 -6.39 44.46 -26.15
C SER A 264 -7.44 43.86 -27.09
N SER A 265 -8.38 43.06 -26.58
CA SER A 265 -9.59 42.71 -27.31
C SER A 265 -10.81 43.40 -26.73
N ALA A 266 -11.46 44.14 -27.60
CA ALA A 266 -12.69 44.89 -27.35
C ALA A 266 -13.87 43.94 -27.10
N SER A 267 -14.70 44.32 -26.14
CA SER A 267 -15.99 43.73 -25.83
C SER A 267 -17.02 43.97 -26.94
N SER A 268 -17.68 42.93 -27.43
CA SER A 268 -18.94 43.04 -28.14
C SER A 268 -19.97 42.12 -27.50
N THR A 269 -20.97 42.73 -26.89
CA THR A 269 -22.21 42.11 -26.41
C THR A 269 -23.14 41.78 -27.58
N PRO A 270 -23.78 40.59 -27.64
CA PRO A 270 -24.90 40.33 -28.54
C PRO A 270 -26.23 40.64 -27.84
N THR A 271 -27.02 41.54 -28.41
CA THR A 271 -28.46 41.76 -28.11
C THR A 271 -29.31 40.67 -28.74
N TRP A 272 -30.16 40.05 -27.94
CA TRP A 272 -31.25 39.19 -28.44
C TRP A 272 -32.51 40.02 -28.75
N ARG A 273 -33.10 39.77 -29.90
CA ARG A 273 -34.53 39.94 -30.19
C ARG A 273 -35.14 38.58 -30.48
#